data_50d3759ca70998eb89bf79513a090a9e
#
_entry.id   50d3759ca70998eb89bf79513a090a9e
#
_cell.length_a   1.000
_cell.length_b   1.000
_cell.length_c   1.000
_cell.angle_alpha   90.00
_cell.angle_beta   90.00
_cell.angle_gamma   90.00
#
_symmetry.space_group_name_H-M   'P 1'
#
loop_
_entity.id
_entity.type
_entity.pdbx_description
1 polymer ?
#
loop_
_entity_poly.entity_id
_entity_poly.type
_entity_poly.pdbx_seq_one_letter_code
_entity_poly.pdbx_strand_id
1 'polypeptide(L)'
;MNRITYFKHSFFLICIILGCSSFAQNYIPFTPRFDQDVRGDIILIGNNILGPNNEAFNENSVYNHNVDMRYVDIDNDISTYSSSSADLEIPNPNCYQIIYAGLYWGAVTGGSESITEVQLKGPTGVYNDVTGTVIYNADDNITGNSFPYSCYADVTDIISNLENDLGTYTVANVSSAQGETSSFDPYNGTGYSAGWSLFIVYEDPTMPGKSITSFDGFSAISSSVNLDVPVSGFRTVPEPAPVRANFAFAALEGDKPIRNDLMLINDVNLSTIDRPANNFFNSSVTRLDATVVTNRNPNSTNTLGFDTGVMVVPNPNN
;
A
#
# COMPACT_ATOMS: atom_id res chain seq x y z
N MET A 1 -61.83 43.22 43.47
CA MET A 1 -61.94 42.28 42.30
C MET A 1 -60.70 42.48 41.44
N ASN A 2 -59.60 41.71 41.75
CA ASN A 2 -58.31 41.88 41.11
C ASN A 2 -58.19 40.88 40.00
N ARG A 3 -58.01 41.37 38.80
CA ARG A 3 -57.66 40.51 37.61
C ARG A 3 -56.15 40.32 37.55
N ILE A 4 -55.72 39.09 37.69
CA ILE A 4 -54.33 38.66 37.46
C ILE A 4 -54.19 38.33 35.96
N THR A 5 -53.35 39.10 35.28
CA THR A 5 -53.00 38.88 33.86
C THR A 5 -51.78 38.01 33.81
N TYR A 6 -51.92 36.76 33.26
CA TYR A 6 -50.80 35.87 33.02
C TYR A 6 -50.07 36.23 31.68
N PHE A 7 -48.82 36.62 31.80
CA PHE A 7 -47.92 36.78 30.65
C PHE A 7 -47.33 35.40 30.30
N LYS A 8 -47.74 34.86 29.15
CA LYS A 8 -47.09 33.66 28.59
C LYS A 8 -45.81 34.06 27.88
N HIS A 9 -44.68 33.75 28.47
CA HIS A 9 -43.40 33.84 27.79
C HIS A 9 -43.21 32.56 26.95
N SER A 10 -43.35 32.70 25.64
CA SER A 10 -42.94 31.66 24.70
C SER A 10 -41.40 31.68 24.57
N PHE A 11 -40.75 30.69 25.16
CA PHE A 11 -39.32 30.48 24.98
C PHE A 11 -39.12 29.82 23.62
N PHE A 12 -38.62 30.57 22.62
CA PHE A 12 -38.23 30.06 21.33
C PHE A 12 -36.82 29.47 21.50
N LEU A 13 -36.73 28.15 21.62
CA LEU A 13 -35.44 27.42 21.63
C LEU A 13 -34.92 27.38 20.20
N ILE A 14 -34.01 28.28 19.83
CA ILE A 14 -33.25 28.19 18.57
C ILE A 14 -32.19 27.12 18.77
N CYS A 15 -32.46 25.90 18.30
CA CYS A 15 -31.41 24.90 18.08
C CYS A 15 -30.52 25.37 16.94
N ILE A 16 -29.40 25.99 17.28
CA ILE A 16 -28.28 26.16 16.33
C ILE A 16 -27.72 24.77 16.09
N ILE A 17 -28.12 24.15 15.00
CA ILE A 17 -27.43 22.97 14.46
C ILE A 17 -26.10 23.50 13.92
N LEU A 18 -25.07 23.46 14.77
CA LEU A 18 -23.69 23.50 14.31
C LEU A 18 -23.50 22.27 13.43
N GLY A 19 -23.62 22.45 12.14
CA GLY A 19 -23.16 21.47 11.17
C GLY A 19 -21.66 21.27 11.38
N CYS A 20 -21.27 20.26 12.15
CA CYS A 20 -19.95 19.71 12.04
C CYS A 20 -19.82 19.24 10.59
N SER A 21 -19.12 20.00 9.78
CA SER A 21 -18.58 19.49 8.54
C SER A 21 -17.61 18.38 8.93
N SER A 22 -18.13 17.16 9.05
CA SER A 22 -17.28 15.98 9.04
C SER A 22 -16.64 15.99 7.66
N PHE A 23 -15.38 16.39 7.58
CA PHE A 23 -14.57 16.02 6.44
C PHE A 23 -14.63 14.51 6.41
N ALA A 24 -15.31 13.96 5.43
CA ALA A 24 -15.34 12.51 5.23
C ALA A 24 -13.88 12.10 5.01
N GLN A 25 -13.31 11.47 6.01
CA GLN A 25 -12.00 10.85 5.89
C GLN A 25 -12.13 9.82 4.77
N ASN A 26 -11.25 9.87 3.77
CA ASN A 26 -11.20 8.89 2.70
C ASN A 26 -10.74 7.56 3.32
N TYR A 27 -11.69 6.78 3.81
CA TYR A 27 -11.47 5.56 4.55
C TYR A 27 -12.38 4.46 4.04
N ILE A 28 -11.76 3.38 3.59
CA ILE A 28 -12.41 2.09 3.33
C ILE A 28 -11.95 1.14 4.44
N PRO A 29 -12.87 0.59 5.25
CA PRO A 29 -12.50 -0.32 6.32
C PRO A 29 -11.65 -1.49 5.83
N PHE A 30 -10.59 -1.81 6.57
CA PHE A 30 -9.76 -2.95 6.28
C PHE A 30 -10.49 -4.24 6.61
N THR A 31 -10.71 -5.08 5.63
CA THR A 31 -11.41 -6.36 5.76
C THR A 31 -10.53 -7.51 5.30
N PRO A 32 -10.64 -8.71 5.91
CA PRO A 32 -9.84 -9.86 5.49
C PRO A 32 -10.08 -10.21 4.02
N ARG A 33 -8.99 -10.37 3.27
CA ARG A 33 -8.98 -10.87 1.89
C ARG A 33 -8.55 -12.32 1.82
N PHE A 34 -7.47 -12.65 2.50
CA PHE A 34 -6.97 -14.02 2.68
C PHE A 34 -6.86 -14.29 4.18
N ASP A 35 -7.27 -15.49 4.61
CA ASP A 35 -7.19 -15.90 6.02
C ASP A 35 -7.07 -17.42 6.09
N GLN A 36 -5.87 -17.91 6.39
CA GLN A 36 -5.60 -19.36 6.53
C GLN A 36 -4.47 -19.64 7.53
N ASP A 37 -4.57 -20.81 8.18
CA ASP A 37 -3.48 -21.42 8.93
C ASP A 37 -2.64 -22.28 7.98
N VAL A 38 -1.38 -21.93 7.75
CA VAL A 38 -0.48 -22.61 6.82
C VAL A 38 0.82 -23.02 7.49
N ARG A 39 1.43 -24.11 7.02
CA ARG A 39 2.85 -24.38 7.26
C ARG A 39 3.61 -23.73 6.14
N GLY A 40 4.22 -22.59 6.37
CA GLY A 40 4.80 -21.78 5.33
C GLY A 40 5.06 -20.35 5.78
N ASP A 41 5.08 -19.44 4.84
CA ASP A 41 5.30 -18.01 5.09
C ASP A 41 4.70 -17.13 4.01
N ILE A 42 4.93 -15.82 4.17
CA ILE A 42 4.60 -14.80 3.20
C ILE A 42 5.87 -14.25 2.54
N ILE A 43 5.71 -13.79 1.31
CA ILE A 43 6.67 -12.91 0.63
C ILE A 43 5.91 -11.75 0.03
N LEU A 44 6.48 -10.57 0.13
CA LEU A 44 5.99 -9.36 -0.52
C LEU A 44 7.10 -8.81 -1.41
N ILE A 45 6.84 -8.75 -2.70
CA ILE A 45 7.68 -8.07 -3.68
C ILE A 45 6.91 -6.91 -4.30
N GLY A 46 7.62 -5.95 -4.87
CA GLY A 46 6.98 -4.81 -5.51
C GLY A 46 7.97 -3.76 -5.97
N ASN A 47 7.48 -2.81 -6.76
CA ASN A 47 8.30 -1.72 -7.24
C ASN A 47 7.46 -0.48 -7.61
N ASN A 48 8.12 0.67 -7.69
CA ASN A 48 7.52 1.89 -8.25
C ASN A 48 7.42 1.80 -9.78
N ILE A 49 6.44 2.51 -10.33
CA ILE A 49 6.20 2.65 -11.78
C ILE A 49 6.54 4.06 -12.29
N LEU A 50 6.75 5.00 -11.38
CA LEU A 50 7.14 6.36 -11.72
C LEU A 50 8.56 6.66 -11.25
N GLY A 51 9.23 7.51 -12.01
CA GLY A 51 10.55 8.05 -11.73
C GLY A 51 10.89 9.17 -12.69
N PRO A 52 12.05 9.84 -12.58
CA PRO A 52 12.47 10.84 -13.54
C PRO A 52 12.89 10.21 -14.90
N ASN A 53 13.22 8.94 -14.90
CA ASN A 53 13.63 8.15 -16.06
C ASN A 53 13.60 6.64 -15.69
N ASN A 54 14.12 5.77 -16.54
CA ASN A 54 14.16 4.30 -16.34
C ASN A 54 15.27 3.83 -15.37
N GLU A 55 16.10 4.74 -14.88
CA GLU A 55 17.22 4.41 -14.00
C GLU A 55 16.81 4.44 -12.52
N ALA A 56 17.62 3.81 -11.68
CA ALA A 56 17.44 3.86 -10.24
C ALA A 56 17.61 5.28 -9.68
N PHE A 57 16.65 5.74 -8.92
CA PHE A 57 16.70 7.04 -8.24
C PHE A 57 17.15 6.88 -6.78
N ASN A 58 18.24 7.58 -6.42
CA ASN A 58 18.91 7.37 -5.13
C ASN A 58 19.15 8.67 -4.34
N GLU A 59 18.53 9.79 -4.74
CA GLU A 59 18.66 11.08 -4.06
C GLU A 59 17.68 11.16 -2.87
N ASN A 60 18.21 11.03 -1.67
CA ASN A 60 17.40 10.95 -0.44
C ASN A 60 16.89 12.31 0.09
N SER A 61 17.33 13.42 -0.48
CA SER A 61 16.92 14.78 -0.10
C SER A 61 15.83 15.38 -0.98
N VAL A 62 15.36 14.61 -1.97
CA VAL A 62 14.39 15.07 -2.97
C VAL A 62 13.00 14.58 -2.61
N TYR A 63 12.04 15.48 -2.69
CA TYR A 63 10.61 15.20 -2.56
C TYR A 63 10.03 14.78 -3.91
N ASN A 64 9.06 13.86 -3.93
CA ASN A 64 8.47 13.40 -5.18
C ASN A 64 7.80 14.53 -5.97
N HIS A 65 7.19 15.51 -5.31
CA HIS A 65 6.53 16.66 -5.96
C HIS A 65 7.49 17.62 -6.69
N ASN A 66 8.79 17.54 -6.43
CA ASN A 66 9.82 18.31 -7.12
C ASN A 66 10.48 17.54 -8.28
N VAL A 67 9.94 16.38 -8.63
CA VAL A 67 10.46 15.54 -9.72
C VAL A 67 9.47 15.59 -10.88
N ASP A 68 9.96 15.80 -12.09
CA ASP A 68 9.18 15.58 -13.32
C ASP A 68 8.97 14.07 -13.50
N MET A 69 7.90 13.57 -12.88
CA MET A 69 7.58 12.16 -12.81
C MET A 69 7.14 11.63 -14.17
N ARG A 70 7.74 10.55 -14.61
CA ARG A 70 7.45 9.86 -15.87
C ARG A 70 7.29 8.38 -15.62
N TYR A 71 6.61 7.71 -16.53
CA TYR A 71 6.60 6.26 -16.49
C TYR A 71 8.01 5.68 -16.60
N VAL A 72 8.31 4.76 -15.71
CA VAL A 72 9.42 3.84 -15.86
C VAL A 72 9.01 2.75 -16.86
N ASP A 73 9.89 2.43 -17.80
CA ASP A 73 9.71 1.36 -18.77
C ASP A 73 11.05 0.61 -18.94
N ILE A 74 11.13 -0.58 -18.36
CA ILE A 74 12.39 -1.33 -18.26
C ILE A 74 12.60 -2.32 -19.39
N ASP A 75 11.58 -2.67 -20.16
CA ASP A 75 11.68 -3.73 -21.16
C ASP A 75 11.48 -3.26 -22.61
N ASN A 76 11.09 -2.02 -22.82
CA ASN A 76 10.81 -1.42 -24.13
C ASN A 76 9.83 -2.26 -24.97
N ASP A 77 8.90 -2.98 -24.33
CA ASP A 77 7.86 -3.72 -25.02
C ASP A 77 6.83 -2.73 -25.59
N ILE A 78 6.60 -2.78 -26.89
CA ILE A 78 5.69 -1.85 -27.58
C ILE A 78 4.23 -1.97 -27.11
N SER A 79 3.88 -3.08 -26.45
CA SER A 79 2.53 -3.32 -25.93
C SER A 79 2.30 -2.67 -24.57
N THR A 80 3.37 -2.18 -23.92
CA THR A 80 3.32 -1.54 -22.60
C THR A 80 3.81 -0.09 -22.69
N TYR A 81 3.26 0.79 -21.85
CA TYR A 81 3.71 2.17 -21.71
C TYR A 81 4.50 2.41 -20.43
N SER A 82 4.48 1.44 -19.53
CA SER A 82 5.26 1.45 -18.30
C SER A 82 5.54 0.01 -17.87
N SER A 83 6.69 -0.22 -17.26
CA SER A 83 7.02 -1.52 -16.67
C SER A 83 8.06 -1.38 -15.58
N SER A 84 7.94 -2.18 -14.51
CA SER A 84 8.99 -2.36 -13.51
C SER A 84 8.95 -3.77 -12.94
N SER A 85 10.05 -4.25 -12.36
CA SER A 85 10.14 -5.64 -11.92
C SER A 85 10.70 -5.79 -10.50
N ALA A 86 10.42 -6.96 -9.92
CA ALA A 86 11.03 -7.43 -8.69
C ALA A 86 11.15 -8.95 -8.72
N ASP A 87 12.15 -9.50 -8.02
CA ASP A 87 12.40 -10.94 -8.02
C ASP A 87 11.70 -11.63 -6.85
N LEU A 88 11.00 -12.70 -7.14
CA LEU A 88 10.44 -13.62 -6.16
C LEU A 88 11.46 -14.72 -5.85
N GLU A 89 11.87 -14.79 -4.59
CA GLU A 89 12.77 -15.82 -4.07
C GLU A 89 12.11 -16.48 -2.86
N ILE A 90 12.14 -17.80 -2.81
CA ILE A 90 11.67 -18.60 -1.66
C ILE A 90 12.88 -19.29 -1.01
N PRO A 91 13.01 -19.26 0.33
CA PRO A 91 14.18 -19.80 1.02
C PRO A 91 14.47 -21.27 0.74
N ASN A 92 13.43 -22.09 0.51
CA ASN A 92 13.57 -23.51 0.18
C ASN A 92 12.91 -23.81 -1.18
N PRO A 93 13.61 -23.52 -2.30
CA PRO A 93 13.04 -23.60 -3.65
C PRO A 93 12.73 -25.03 -4.14
N ASN A 94 13.07 -26.04 -3.35
CA ASN A 94 12.82 -27.45 -3.72
C ASN A 94 11.60 -28.05 -2.99
N CYS A 95 10.99 -27.32 -2.08
CA CYS A 95 9.92 -27.86 -1.24
C CYS A 95 8.94 -26.75 -0.83
N TYR A 96 8.23 -26.21 -1.81
CA TYR A 96 7.17 -25.21 -1.56
C TYR A 96 6.03 -25.38 -2.56
N GLN A 97 4.91 -24.76 -2.24
CA GLN A 97 3.79 -24.56 -3.15
C GLN A 97 3.20 -23.16 -2.90
N ILE A 98 3.09 -22.35 -3.93
CA ILE A 98 2.35 -21.09 -3.84
C ILE A 98 0.87 -21.43 -3.77
N ILE A 99 0.20 -20.97 -2.72
CA ILE A 99 -1.22 -21.22 -2.45
C ILE A 99 -2.10 -19.99 -2.63
N TYR A 100 -1.47 -18.81 -2.64
CA TYR A 100 -2.16 -17.55 -2.89
C TYR A 100 -1.19 -16.49 -3.42
N ALA A 101 -1.69 -15.70 -4.36
CA ALA A 101 -0.98 -14.55 -4.91
C ALA A 101 -1.96 -13.39 -5.15
N GLY A 102 -1.83 -12.34 -4.37
CA GLY A 102 -2.60 -11.10 -4.51
C GLY A 102 -1.76 -9.99 -5.13
N LEU A 103 -2.14 -9.52 -6.31
CA LEU A 103 -1.52 -8.35 -6.94
C LEU A 103 -2.28 -7.10 -6.53
N TYR A 104 -1.57 -6.15 -5.95
CA TYR A 104 -2.07 -4.84 -5.57
C TYR A 104 -1.35 -3.76 -6.36
N TRP A 105 -2.06 -2.75 -6.80
CA TRP A 105 -1.47 -1.57 -7.41
C TRP A 105 -2.25 -0.31 -7.06
N GLY A 106 -1.58 0.81 -7.16
CA GLY A 106 -2.19 2.09 -6.90
C GLY A 106 -1.32 3.22 -7.42
N ALA A 107 -1.95 4.35 -7.63
CA ALA A 107 -1.31 5.57 -8.10
C ALA A 107 -2.19 6.79 -7.82
N VAL A 108 -1.68 7.96 -8.21
CA VAL A 108 -2.46 9.19 -8.36
C VAL A 108 -2.70 9.42 -9.85
N THR A 109 -3.98 9.53 -10.27
CA THR A 109 -4.36 9.75 -11.68
C THR A 109 -4.80 11.18 -11.95
N GLY A 110 -4.96 11.52 -13.25
CA GLY A 110 -5.64 12.72 -13.72
C GLY A 110 -7.17 12.59 -13.81
N GLY A 111 -7.72 11.41 -13.49
CA GLY A 111 -9.17 11.15 -13.42
C GLY A 111 -9.84 10.62 -14.69
N SER A 112 -9.08 10.40 -15.77
CA SER A 112 -9.65 9.92 -17.06
C SER A 112 -9.10 8.56 -17.51
N GLU A 113 -8.15 8.01 -16.78
CA GLU A 113 -7.45 6.77 -17.14
C GLU A 113 -8.20 5.54 -16.64
N SER A 114 -8.09 4.42 -17.35
CA SER A 114 -8.48 3.12 -16.82
C SER A 114 -7.55 2.72 -15.70
N ILE A 115 -8.08 2.43 -14.53
CA ILE A 115 -7.31 2.09 -13.32
C ILE A 115 -7.34 0.60 -12.98
N THR A 116 -8.24 -0.16 -13.62
CA THR A 116 -8.49 -1.56 -13.27
C THR A 116 -7.67 -2.56 -14.08
N GLU A 117 -6.97 -2.11 -15.12
CA GLU A 117 -6.27 -2.98 -16.05
C GLU A 117 -4.76 -2.77 -15.94
N VAL A 118 -4.05 -3.87 -15.70
CA VAL A 118 -2.59 -3.93 -15.69
C VAL A 118 -2.14 -5.19 -16.40
N GLN A 119 -0.86 -5.34 -16.63
CA GLN A 119 -0.28 -6.55 -17.18
C GLN A 119 0.73 -7.17 -16.23
N LEU A 120 0.71 -8.48 -16.09
CA LEU A 120 1.63 -9.26 -15.27
C LEU A 120 2.41 -10.25 -16.12
N LYS A 121 3.74 -10.20 -16.04
CA LYS A 121 4.66 -11.15 -16.64
C LYS A 121 5.45 -11.88 -15.56
N GLY A 122 5.38 -13.19 -15.54
CA GLY A 122 6.22 -14.04 -14.69
C GLY A 122 7.60 -14.31 -15.30
N PRO A 123 8.45 -15.10 -14.62
CA PRO A 123 9.87 -15.28 -14.97
C PRO A 123 10.14 -15.83 -16.38
N THR A 124 9.24 -16.66 -16.89
CA THR A 124 9.43 -17.35 -18.20
C THR A 124 8.34 -16.98 -19.21
N GLY A 125 7.48 -16.03 -18.85
CA GLY A 125 6.24 -15.80 -19.58
C GLY A 125 6.24 -14.60 -20.52
N VAL A 126 5.08 -14.46 -21.10
CA VAL A 126 4.59 -13.27 -21.77
C VAL A 126 3.72 -12.50 -20.80
N TYR A 127 3.38 -11.26 -21.15
CA TYR A 127 2.40 -10.49 -20.39
C TYR A 127 1.02 -11.15 -20.44
N ASN A 128 0.39 -11.23 -19.27
CA ASN A 128 -0.99 -11.61 -19.09
C ASN A 128 -1.78 -10.37 -18.70
N ASP A 129 -2.92 -10.15 -19.35
CA ASP A 129 -3.84 -9.08 -18.95
C ASP A 129 -4.47 -9.43 -17.60
N VAL A 130 -4.45 -8.48 -16.68
CA VAL A 130 -5.03 -8.61 -15.35
C VAL A 130 -6.05 -7.50 -15.15
N THR A 131 -7.30 -7.90 -14.89
CA THR A 131 -8.37 -6.98 -14.50
C THR A 131 -8.61 -7.08 -13.00
N GLY A 132 -8.46 -5.97 -12.30
CA GLY A 132 -8.66 -5.92 -10.85
C GLY A 132 -9.99 -5.34 -10.42
N THR A 133 -10.23 -5.44 -9.14
CA THR A 133 -11.32 -4.75 -8.44
C THR A 133 -10.78 -3.51 -7.74
N VAL A 134 -11.54 -2.43 -7.81
CA VAL A 134 -11.21 -1.19 -7.11
C VAL A 134 -11.41 -1.37 -5.62
N ILE A 135 -10.37 -1.10 -4.83
CA ILE A 135 -10.46 -0.97 -3.38
C ILE A 135 -10.87 0.47 -3.02
N TYR A 136 -10.24 1.44 -3.66
CA TYR A 136 -10.50 2.86 -3.47
C TYR A 136 -10.30 3.62 -4.78
N ASN A 137 -11.16 4.61 -5.04
CA ASN A 137 -11.02 5.57 -6.12
C ASN A 137 -11.50 6.94 -5.66
N ALA A 138 -10.62 7.92 -5.63
CA ALA A 138 -10.95 9.28 -5.21
C ALA A 138 -11.79 10.06 -6.24
N ASP A 139 -11.75 9.68 -7.52
CA ASP A 139 -12.52 10.35 -8.60
C ASP A 139 -14.03 10.36 -8.31
N ASP A 140 -14.51 9.38 -7.55
CA ASP A 140 -15.91 9.30 -7.15
C ASP A 140 -16.35 10.41 -6.17
N ASN A 141 -15.40 11.14 -5.53
CA ASN A 141 -15.70 11.99 -4.38
C ASN A 141 -14.97 13.35 -4.32
N ILE A 142 -14.03 13.63 -5.21
CA ILE A 142 -13.15 14.81 -5.12
C ILE A 142 -13.21 15.63 -6.42
N THR A 143 -13.26 16.95 -6.27
CA THR A 143 -13.07 17.89 -7.38
C THR A 143 -11.62 18.36 -7.40
N GLY A 144 -10.85 17.95 -8.39
CA GLY A 144 -9.42 18.30 -8.51
C GLY A 144 -8.77 17.59 -9.69
N ASN A 145 -7.45 17.58 -9.73
CA ASN A 145 -6.66 16.95 -10.78
C ASN A 145 -5.73 15.85 -10.25
N SER A 146 -5.94 15.40 -9.02
CA SER A 146 -5.12 14.36 -8.38
C SER A 146 -6.03 13.39 -7.66
N PHE A 147 -6.21 12.20 -8.23
CA PHE A 147 -7.14 11.19 -7.76
C PHE A 147 -6.38 9.92 -7.36
N PRO A 148 -6.06 9.74 -6.06
CA PRO A 148 -5.49 8.49 -5.59
C PRO A 148 -6.47 7.34 -5.76
N TYR A 149 -5.95 6.18 -6.16
CA TYR A 149 -6.69 4.95 -6.26
C TYR A 149 -5.87 3.75 -5.79
N SER A 150 -6.55 2.67 -5.47
CA SER A 150 -5.94 1.36 -5.26
C SER A 150 -6.82 0.25 -5.81
N CYS A 151 -6.20 -0.77 -6.36
CA CYS A 151 -6.83 -1.94 -6.95
C CYS A 151 -6.19 -3.23 -6.47
N TYR A 152 -6.93 -4.31 -6.62
CA TYR A 152 -6.52 -5.67 -6.29
C TYR A 152 -6.97 -6.67 -7.34
N ALA A 153 -6.14 -7.68 -7.61
CA ALA A 153 -6.52 -8.88 -8.35
C ALA A 153 -5.92 -10.13 -7.71
N ASP A 154 -6.71 -11.22 -7.66
CA ASP A 154 -6.16 -12.55 -7.39
C ASP A 154 -5.49 -13.07 -8.66
N VAL A 155 -4.20 -13.31 -8.58
CA VAL A 155 -3.36 -13.82 -9.69
C VAL A 155 -2.79 -15.20 -9.39
N THR A 156 -3.36 -15.90 -8.41
CA THR A 156 -2.90 -17.23 -7.98
C THR A 156 -2.88 -18.20 -9.15
N ASP A 157 -3.93 -18.24 -9.96
CA ASP A 157 -3.99 -19.13 -11.13
C ASP A 157 -2.95 -18.79 -12.20
N ILE A 158 -2.66 -17.50 -12.41
CA ILE A 158 -1.62 -17.08 -13.36
C ILE A 158 -0.27 -17.59 -12.89
N ILE A 159 0.05 -17.44 -11.62
CA ILE A 159 1.36 -17.79 -11.05
C ILE A 159 1.51 -19.31 -10.93
N SER A 160 0.51 -20.00 -10.42
CA SER A 160 0.56 -21.45 -10.22
C SER A 160 0.62 -22.28 -11.52
N ASN A 161 0.24 -21.69 -12.64
CA ASN A 161 0.34 -22.31 -13.96
C ASN A 161 1.67 -22.03 -14.68
N LEU A 162 2.59 -21.25 -14.09
CA LEU A 162 3.91 -21.03 -14.65
C LEU A 162 4.76 -22.31 -14.53
N GLU A 163 5.53 -22.60 -15.54
CA GLU A 163 6.49 -23.72 -15.55
C GLU A 163 7.64 -23.50 -14.54
N ASN A 164 7.97 -22.22 -14.30
CA ASN A 164 8.84 -21.75 -13.22
C ASN A 164 8.23 -20.49 -12.62
N ASP A 165 7.89 -20.55 -11.36
CA ASP A 165 7.24 -19.48 -10.61
C ASP A 165 8.19 -18.66 -9.73
N LEU A 166 9.51 -19.00 -9.69
CA LEU A 166 10.54 -18.20 -9.02
C LEU A 166 11.35 -17.38 -10.02
N GLY A 167 11.69 -16.16 -9.64
CA GLY A 167 12.47 -15.22 -10.42
C GLY A 167 11.77 -13.90 -10.66
N THR A 168 12.04 -13.26 -11.79
CA THR A 168 11.61 -11.89 -12.06
C THR A 168 10.14 -11.80 -12.49
N TYR A 169 9.35 -11.07 -11.70
CA TYR A 169 8.00 -10.64 -12.05
C TYR A 169 8.04 -9.19 -12.51
N THR A 170 7.35 -8.91 -13.60
CA THR A 170 7.19 -7.55 -14.16
C THR A 170 5.71 -7.18 -14.16
N VAL A 171 5.40 -6.01 -13.61
CA VAL A 171 4.07 -5.41 -13.75
C VAL A 171 4.18 -4.20 -14.65
N ALA A 172 3.22 -4.08 -15.56
CA ALA A 172 3.16 -3.04 -16.57
C ALA A 172 1.79 -2.37 -16.61
N ASN A 173 1.75 -1.17 -17.17
CA ASN A 173 0.52 -0.41 -17.44
C ASN A 173 -0.29 -0.01 -16.19
N VAL A 174 0.37 0.26 -15.07
CA VAL A 174 -0.28 0.93 -13.93
C VAL A 174 -0.49 2.40 -14.30
N SER A 175 -1.75 2.79 -14.45
CA SER A 175 -2.11 4.16 -14.86
C SER A 175 -1.79 5.19 -13.78
N SER A 176 -1.14 6.30 -14.15
CA SER A 176 -0.79 7.40 -13.25
C SER A 176 -0.72 8.72 -13.97
N ALA A 177 -0.95 9.81 -13.26
CA ALA A 177 -0.55 11.13 -13.72
C ALA A 177 0.98 11.26 -13.76
N GLN A 178 1.48 12.13 -14.62
CA GLN A 178 2.90 12.39 -14.82
C GLN A 178 3.18 13.90 -14.74
N GLY A 179 4.44 14.26 -14.57
CA GLY A 179 4.90 15.62 -14.49
C GLY A 179 5.36 16.03 -13.09
N GLU A 180 5.59 17.32 -12.91
CA GLU A 180 5.95 17.93 -11.64
C GLU A 180 4.73 18.65 -11.06
N THR A 181 4.45 18.41 -9.79
CA THR A 181 3.41 19.17 -9.07
C THR A 181 4.04 20.33 -8.33
N SER A 182 4.38 21.37 -9.05
CA SER A 182 5.24 22.50 -8.67
C SER A 182 4.83 23.33 -7.44
N SER A 183 3.83 22.90 -6.67
CA SER A 183 3.48 23.48 -5.38
C SER A 183 2.78 22.44 -4.51
N PHE A 184 3.15 22.40 -3.25
CA PHE A 184 2.37 21.73 -2.22
C PHE A 184 0.93 22.23 -2.29
N ASP A 185 0.05 21.45 -2.87
CA ASP A 185 -1.38 21.68 -2.83
C ASP A 185 -1.96 20.82 -1.71
N PRO A 186 -2.39 21.41 -0.59
CA PRO A 186 -2.93 20.66 0.54
C PRO A 186 -4.24 19.93 0.21
N TYR A 187 -4.82 20.18 -0.96
CA TYR A 187 -6.06 19.54 -1.42
C TYR A 187 -5.83 18.42 -2.43
N ASN A 188 -4.70 18.44 -3.15
CA ASN A 188 -4.42 17.53 -4.26
C ASN A 188 -3.25 16.58 -3.99
N GLY A 189 -2.78 16.48 -2.76
CA GLY A 189 -1.62 15.66 -2.41
C GLY A 189 -0.28 16.34 -2.68
N THR A 190 0.79 15.61 -2.43
CA THR A 190 2.15 16.13 -2.35
C THR A 190 3.03 15.70 -3.51
N GLY A 191 2.46 15.11 -4.55
CA GLY A 191 3.19 14.62 -5.70
C GLY A 191 2.43 13.56 -6.47
N TYR A 192 3.08 12.98 -7.47
CA TYR A 192 2.58 11.80 -8.14
C TYR A 192 3.38 10.59 -7.68
N SER A 193 2.69 9.55 -7.24
CA SER A 193 3.27 8.27 -6.90
C SER A 193 2.50 7.14 -7.56
N ALA A 194 3.21 6.08 -7.90
CA ALA A 194 2.61 4.88 -8.45
C ALA A 194 3.51 3.67 -8.18
N GLY A 195 2.86 2.53 -7.94
CA GLY A 195 3.58 1.28 -7.74
C GLY A 195 2.65 0.09 -7.61
N TRP A 196 3.28 -1.07 -7.48
CA TRP A 196 2.60 -2.34 -7.32
C TRP A 196 3.29 -3.20 -6.27
N SER A 197 2.53 -4.08 -5.66
CA SER A 197 3.05 -5.12 -4.78
C SER A 197 2.35 -6.45 -5.05
N LEU A 198 3.12 -7.52 -5.00
CA LEU A 198 2.65 -8.89 -5.13
C LEU A 198 2.85 -9.60 -3.78
N PHE A 199 1.73 -9.88 -3.13
CA PHE A 199 1.68 -10.60 -1.87
C PHE A 199 1.50 -12.09 -2.14
N ILE A 200 2.50 -12.87 -1.76
CA ILE A 200 2.55 -14.32 -1.97
C ILE A 200 2.41 -15.02 -0.63
N VAL A 201 1.55 -16.05 -0.58
CA VAL A 201 1.54 -17.05 0.50
C VAL A 201 1.98 -18.38 -0.08
N TYR A 202 2.96 -19.01 0.54
CA TYR A 202 3.42 -20.32 0.13
C TYR A 202 3.42 -21.31 1.29
N GLU A 203 3.17 -22.57 0.98
CA GLU A 203 3.36 -23.69 1.88
C GLU A 203 4.77 -24.26 1.74
N ASP A 204 5.37 -24.64 2.86
CA ASP A 204 6.55 -25.47 2.98
C ASP A 204 6.33 -26.38 4.21
N PRO A 205 6.15 -27.69 4.03
CA PRO A 205 5.83 -28.60 5.12
C PRO A 205 6.93 -28.73 6.18
N THR A 206 8.12 -28.21 5.90
CA THR A 206 9.25 -28.19 6.86
C THR A 206 9.17 -26.98 7.81
N MET A 207 8.33 -25.98 7.50
CA MET A 207 8.16 -24.77 8.29
C MET A 207 7.13 -24.95 9.42
N PRO A 208 7.22 -24.13 10.48
CA PRO A 208 6.18 -24.09 11.52
C PRO A 208 4.85 -23.58 10.96
N GLY A 209 3.74 -23.96 11.61
CA GLY A 209 2.43 -23.39 11.31
C GLY A 209 2.35 -21.92 11.68
N LYS A 210 1.68 -21.14 10.85
CA LYS A 210 1.40 -19.70 11.02
C LYS A 210 -0.06 -19.44 10.67
N SER A 211 -0.69 -18.49 11.36
CA SER A 211 -1.94 -17.87 10.93
C SER A 211 -1.59 -16.66 10.08
N ILE A 212 -2.04 -16.65 8.84
CA ILE A 212 -1.75 -15.60 7.85
C ILE A 212 -3.06 -14.97 7.43
N THR A 213 -3.16 -13.66 7.59
CA THR A 213 -4.33 -12.88 7.17
C THR A 213 -3.85 -11.65 6.41
N SER A 214 -4.38 -11.42 5.21
CA SER A 214 -4.25 -10.14 4.52
C SER A 214 -5.53 -9.33 4.66
N PHE A 215 -5.40 -8.00 4.67
CA PHE A 215 -6.50 -7.07 4.82
C PHE A 215 -6.48 -6.08 3.67
N ASP A 216 -7.62 -5.92 3.02
CA ASP A 216 -7.84 -4.87 2.02
C ASP A 216 -8.62 -3.73 2.65
N GLY A 217 -8.19 -2.53 2.36
CA GLY A 217 -8.82 -1.29 2.77
C GLY A 217 -8.04 -0.11 2.22
N PHE A 218 -8.50 1.07 2.54
CA PHE A 218 -7.80 2.31 2.18
C PHE A 218 -7.94 3.33 3.28
N SER A 219 -6.87 4.03 3.55
CA SER A 219 -6.88 5.17 4.45
C SER A 219 -5.94 6.25 3.95
N ALA A 220 -6.45 7.47 3.85
CA ALA A 220 -5.63 8.65 3.70
C ALA A 220 -5.38 9.27 5.08
N ILE A 221 -4.10 9.50 5.40
CA ILE A 221 -3.68 10.17 6.64
C ILE A 221 -3.01 11.51 6.31
N SER A 222 -3.08 12.44 7.22
CA SER A 222 -2.43 13.74 7.12
C SER A 222 -1.90 14.19 8.49
N SER A 223 -1.22 15.31 8.55
CA SER A 223 -0.59 15.82 9.78
C SER A 223 -1.53 16.00 10.97
N SER A 224 -2.83 16.01 10.75
CA SER A 224 -3.86 16.18 11.80
C SER A 224 -4.73 14.94 12.01
N VAL A 225 -4.42 13.83 11.32
CA VAL A 225 -5.24 12.62 11.36
C VAL A 225 -4.42 11.45 11.87
N ASN A 226 -4.83 10.92 13.02
CA ASN A 226 -4.44 9.60 13.48
C ASN A 226 -5.55 8.63 13.12
N LEU A 227 -5.19 7.46 12.63
CA LEU A 227 -6.14 6.42 12.28
C LEU A 227 -5.82 5.14 13.01
N ASP A 228 -6.82 4.62 13.73
CA ASP A 228 -6.78 3.28 14.29
C ASP A 228 -7.43 2.29 13.31
N VAL A 229 -6.66 1.32 12.85
CA VAL A 229 -7.13 0.24 11.99
C VAL A 229 -7.26 -1.03 12.83
N PRO A 230 -8.49 -1.41 13.24
CA PRO A 230 -8.69 -2.66 13.96
C PRO A 230 -8.51 -3.85 13.01
N VAL A 231 -7.59 -4.74 13.36
CA VAL A 231 -7.37 -6.00 12.65
C VAL A 231 -7.67 -7.16 13.59
N SER A 232 -8.35 -8.19 13.09
CA SER A 232 -8.75 -9.35 13.88
C SER A 232 -8.99 -10.57 12.97
N GLY A 233 -9.21 -11.75 13.58
CA GLY A 233 -9.51 -12.98 12.84
C GLY A 233 -8.35 -13.98 12.84
N PHE A 234 -7.12 -13.52 13.01
CA PHE A 234 -5.95 -14.39 13.11
C PHE A 234 -5.84 -15.05 14.50
N ARG A 235 -5.12 -16.16 14.55
CA ARG A 235 -4.89 -16.90 15.79
C ARG A 235 -3.44 -16.70 16.26
N THR A 236 -3.30 -16.52 17.57
CA THR A 236 -2.00 -16.49 18.22
C THR A 236 -1.79 -17.75 19.05
N VAL A 237 -0.53 -18.06 19.36
CA VAL A 237 -0.22 -19.14 20.29
C VAL A 237 -0.76 -18.79 21.69
N PRO A 238 -1.27 -19.78 22.45
CA PRO A 238 -1.76 -19.53 23.80
C PRO A 238 -0.60 -19.18 24.76
N GLU A 239 -0.91 -18.35 25.74
CA GLU A 239 0.03 -18.08 26.84
C GLU A 239 0.45 -19.36 27.56
N PRO A 240 1.69 -19.42 28.07
CA PRO A 240 2.73 -18.37 28.14
C PRO A 240 3.68 -18.36 26.95
N ALA A 241 3.36 -18.97 25.83
CA ALA A 241 4.24 -18.98 24.66
C ALA A 241 4.32 -17.57 24.04
N PRO A 242 5.52 -17.09 23.68
CA PRO A 242 5.65 -15.78 23.06
C PRO A 242 5.03 -15.77 21.68
N VAL A 243 4.18 -14.80 21.39
CA VAL A 243 3.69 -14.53 20.03
C VAL A 243 4.84 -13.99 19.19
N ARG A 244 4.96 -14.48 17.97
CA ARG A 244 5.83 -13.94 16.94
C ARG A 244 4.97 -13.54 15.76
N ALA A 245 5.06 -12.30 15.34
CA ALA A 245 4.30 -11.78 14.23
C ALA A 245 5.19 -11.03 13.25
N ASN A 246 4.89 -11.17 11.98
CA ASN A 246 5.42 -10.33 10.91
C ASN A 246 4.28 -9.45 10.39
N PHE A 247 4.63 -8.26 9.98
CA PHE A 247 3.72 -7.29 9.39
C PHE A 247 4.20 -6.96 7.98
N ALA A 248 3.31 -7.05 7.00
CA ALA A 248 3.55 -6.65 5.62
C ALA A 248 2.61 -5.50 5.26
N PHE A 249 3.07 -4.55 4.47
CA PHE A 249 2.29 -3.38 4.08
C PHE A 249 2.70 -2.84 2.71
N ALA A 250 1.79 -2.09 2.08
CA ALA A 250 2.05 -1.21 0.96
C ALA A 250 1.39 0.14 1.20
N ALA A 251 2.07 1.22 0.84
CA ALA A 251 1.59 2.59 0.97
C ALA A 251 2.10 3.48 -0.17
N LEU A 252 1.42 4.61 -0.37
CA LEU A 252 1.79 5.64 -1.32
C LEU A 252 2.01 6.96 -0.59
N GLU A 253 2.74 7.88 -1.22
CA GLU A 253 3.02 9.25 -0.75
C GLU A 253 3.92 9.36 0.49
N GLY A 254 4.66 8.30 0.85
CA GLY A 254 5.79 8.45 1.76
C GLY A 254 6.95 9.17 1.09
N ASP A 255 7.64 10.08 1.78
CA ASP A 255 8.78 10.82 1.24
C ASP A 255 10.04 10.62 2.07
N LYS A 256 11.19 10.41 1.41
CA LYS A 256 12.49 10.27 2.11
C LYS A 256 12.79 11.42 3.07
N PRO A 257 12.61 12.70 2.70
CA PRO A 257 12.98 13.81 3.57
C PRO A 257 11.86 14.24 4.56
N ILE A 258 10.61 13.81 4.39
CA ILE A 258 9.51 14.14 5.29
C ILE A 258 9.57 13.25 6.54
N ARG A 259 9.26 13.84 7.69
CA ARG A 259 9.30 13.16 8.98
C ARG A 259 7.98 13.38 9.72
N ASN A 260 7.78 12.58 10.78
CA ASN A 260 6.64 12.56 11.69
C ASN A 260 5.44 11.74 11.19
N ASP A 261 5.67 10.88 10.22
CA ASP A 261 4.81 9.76 9.94
C ASP A 261 5.24 8.57 10.82
N LEU A 262 4.27 7.92 11.41
CA LEU A 262 4.47 6.85 12.39
C LEU A 262 3.59 5.66 12.03
N MET A 263 4.09 4.47 12.24
CA MET A 263 3.31 3.24 12.24
C MET A 263 3.42 2.57 13.60
N LEU A 264 2.28 2.23 14.19
CA LEU A 264 2.21 1.58 15.48
C LEU A 264 1.42 0.27 15.38
N ILE A 265 1.80 -0.69 16.19
CA ILE A 265 0.98 -1.88 16.48
C ILE A 265 0.84 -1.98 17.99
N ASN A 266 -0.40 -1.97 18.48
CA ASN A 266 -0.73 -1.97 19.92
C ASN A 266 0.04 -0.87 20.69
N ASP A 267 0.02 0.37 20.17
CA ASP A 267 0.72 1.54 20.73
C ASP A 267 2.25 1.47 20.72
N VAL A 268 2.84 0.43 20.12
CA VAL A 268 4.30 0.30 19.98
C VAL A 268 4.73 0.80 18.61
N ASN A 269 5.60 1.81 18.59
CA ASN A 269 6.18 2.33 17.35
C ASN A 269 6.99 1.25 16.63
N LEU A 270 6.67 1.06 15.34
CA LEU A 270 7.48 0.22 14.48
C LEU A 270 8.69 1.00 13.95
N SER A 271 9.81 0.35 13.83
CA SER A 271 11.01 0.90 13.20
C SER A 271 11.99 -0.20 12.80
N THR A 272 12.78 0.11 11.78
CA THR A 272 13.94 -0.69 11.37
C THR A 272 15.12 0.26 11.10
N ILE A 273 16.27 -0.30 10.70
CA ILE A 273 17.43 0.52 10.33
C ILE A 273 17.13 1.41 9.12
N ASP A 274 16.35 0.92 8.17
CA ASP A 274 16.00 1.65 6.95
C ASP A 274 14.65 2.38 7.04
N ARG A 275 13.89 2.17 8.13
CA ARG A 275 12.62 2.83 8.44
C ARG A 275 12.65 3.38 9.87
N PRO A 276 13.15 4.60 10.07
CA PRO A 276 13.13 5.24 11.38
C PRO A 276 11.70 5.42 11.89
N ALA A 277 11.49 5.32 13.21
CA ALA A 277 10.15 5.42 13.81
C ALA A 277 9.42 6.74 13.50
N ASN A 278 10.14 7.81 13.19
CA ASN A 278 9.58 9.11 12.84
C ASN A 278 9.63 9.42 11.33
N ASN A 279 9.84 8.41 10.51
CA ASN A 279 9.80 8.45 9.05
C ASN A 279 9.63 7.00 8.55
N PHE A 280 8.49 6.41 8.91
CA PHE A 280 8.22 5.01 8.63
C PHE A 280 7.90 4.78 7.14
N PHE A 281 7.08 5.65 6.56
CA PHE A 281 6.77 5.67 5.13
C PHE A 281 7.75 6.60 4.41
N ASN A 282 8.86 6.06 3.98
CA ASN A 282 10.00 6.84 3.52
C ASN A 282 10.47 6.48 2.12
N SER A 283 9.55 6.18 1.22
CA SER A 283 9.83 5.81 -0.17
C SER A 283 10.86 4.67 -0.27
N SER A 284 10.58 3.55 0.39
CA SER A 284 11.49 2.40 0.40
C SER A 284 10.76 1.09 0.14
N VAL A 285 11.47 0.14 -0.45
CA VAL A 285 11.07 -1.27 -0.52
C VAL A 285 11.99 -2.06 0.40
N THR A 286 11.45 -2.64 1.48
CA THR A 286 12.23 -3.33 2.51
C THR A 286 11.75 -4.75 2.75
N ARG A 287 12.64 -5.64 3.13
CA ARG A 287 12.33 -7.03 3.42
C ARG A 287 12.49 -7.35 4.91
N LEU A 288 12.17 -8.57 5.30
CA LEU A 288 12.10 -9.01 6.68
C LEU A 288 13.41 -8.85 7.48
N ASP A 289 14.57 -8.86 6.81
CA ASP A 289 15.87 -8.61 7.42
C ASP A 289 16.16 -7.11 7.65
N ALA A 290 15.16 -6.27 7.44
CA ALA A 290 15.19 -4.82 7.60
C ALA A 290 16.10 -4.07 6.62
N THR A 291 16.52 -4.71 5.53
CA THR A 291 17.33 -4.08 4.48
C THR A 291 16.50 -3.67 3.28
N VAL A 292 16.99 -2.69 2.52
CA VAL A 292 16.38 -2.31 1.25
C VAL A 292 16.55 -3.45 0.23
N VAL A 293 15.45 -3.76 -0.45
CA VAL A 293 15.45 -4.77 -1.54
C VAL A 293 16.18 -4.20 -2.74
N THR A 294 17.14 -4.94 -3.29
CA THR A 294 17.93 -4.56 -4.46
C THR A 294 17.68 -5.42 -5.70
N ASN A 295 17.08 -6.61 -5.54
CA ASN A 295 16.70 -7.51 -6.62
C ASN A 295 15.38 -7.08 -7.27
N ARG A 296 15.38 -5.88 -7.84
CA ARG A 296 14.27 -5.24 -8.56
C ARG A 296 14.82 -4.24 -9.60
N ASN A 297 14.03 -3.90 -10.58
CA ASN A 297 14.40 -2.95 -11.61
C ASN A 297 13.25 -1.93 -11.86
N PRO A 298 13.50 -0.62 -11.70
CA PRO A 298 14.70 0.01 -11.15
C PRO A 298 14.89 -0.31 -9.66
N ASN A 299 16.13 -0.39 -9.19
CA ASN A 299 16.46 -0.67 -7.80
C ASN A 299 16.70 0.61 -6.97
N SER A 300 15.81 1.57 -7.08
CA SER A 300 15.87 2.87 -6.42
C SER A 300 15.88 2.75 -4.89
N THR A 301 16.74 3.46 -4.20
CA THR A 301 16.68 3.58 -2.72
C THR A 301 15.70 4.65 -2.26
N ASN A 302 15.27 5.51 -3.17
CA ASN A 302 14.14 6.43 -3.03
C ASN A 302 13.14 6.12 -4.15
N THR A 303 12.02 5.52 -3.82
CA THR A 303 10.96 5.09 -4.75
C THR A 303 9.94 6.19 -5.05
N LEU A 304 10.24 7.42 -4.61
CA LEU A 304 9.46 8.62 -4.92
C LEU A 304 7.96 8.45 -4.62
N GLY A 305 7.65 8.13 -3.36
CA GLY A 305 6.28 8.02 -2.87
C GLY A 305 5.70 6.60 -2.85
N PHE A 306 6.43 5.57 -3.27
CA PHE A 306 5.98 4.19 -3.12
C PHE A 306 6.70 3.49 -1.97
N ASP A 307 5.94 2.90 -1.06
CA ASP A 307 6.45 2.14 0.08
C ASP A 307 5.87 0.74 0.12
N THR A 308 6.74 -0.25 0.32
CA THR A 308 6.29 -1.59 0.66
C THR A 308 7.34 -2.29 1.52
N GLY A 309 6.89 -3.18 2.39
CA GLY A 309 7.83 -3.89 3.25
C GLY A 309 7.24 -5.00 4.08
N VAL A 310 8.13 -5.83 4.57
CA VAL A 310 7.84 -6.87 5.57
C VAL A 310 8.78 -6.66 6.75
N MET A 311 8.25 -6.72 7.97
CA MET A 311 9.03 -6.54 9.19
C MET A 311 8.54 -7.42 10.33
N VAL A 312 9.41 -7.66 11.31
CA VAL A 312 9.05 -8.31 12.57
C VAL A 312 8.31 -7.30 13.45
N VAL A 313 7.16 -7.71 14.00
CA VAL A 313 6.45 -6.91 15.01
C VAL A 313 7.14 -7.09 16.36
N PRO A 314 7.66 -6.03 16.98
CA PRO A 314 8.26 -6.12 18.29
C PRO A 314 7.21 -6.41 19.36
N ASN A 315 7.42 -7.47 20.12
CA ASN A 315 6.67 -7.82 21.32
C ASN A 315 5.12 -7.70 21.21
N PRO A 316 4.48 -8.43 20.32
CA PRO A 316 3.05 -8.24 20.04
C PRO A 316 2.10 -8.67 21.19
N ASN A 317 2.60 -9.26 22.26
CA ASN A 317 1.81 -9.70 23.42
C ASN A 317 1.76 -8.68 24.58
N ASN A 318 2.49 -7.62 24.51
CA ASN A 318 2.58 -6.63 25.61
C ASN A 318 1.94 -5.32 25.24
#